data_cfafe391e82b51d97029f51b491970fe
#
_entry.id   cfafe391e82b51d97029f51b491970fe
#
_cell.length_a   1.000
_cell.length_b   1.000
_cell.length_c   1.000
_cell.angle_alpha   90.00
_cell.angle_beta   90.00
_cell.angle_gamma   90.00
#
_symmetry.space_group_name_H-M   'P 1'
#
loop_
_entity.id
_entity.type
_entity.pdbx_description
1 polymer ?
#
loop_
_entity_poly.entity_id
_entity_poly.type
_entity_poly.pdbx_seq_one_letter_code
_entity_poly.pdbx_strand_id
1 'polypeptide(L)'
;MRAGTIAVLLAVLLCACRPEKIVVPEVFRVQLETSKGNVVVEANRAWAPRGVDRFHELVRMGYFTQGRFFRMVPGFVAQFGVHRDYDVHTVWRTLFIVDDPPKEKNLRGTLAFAQSGPNTRATEIFINLADNAILDDQRFVPFAKVIQGMDVVDQFYSGYGELRPEGTFIDPGAVEEGGNAYLVPRFPKLDYIKRATILK
;
A
#
# COMPACT_ATOMS: atom_id res chain seq x y z
N MET A 1 -35.69 7.85 67.17
CA MET A 1 -34.73 7.07 66.41
C MET A 1 -34.77 7.61 64.98
N ARG A 2 -33.79 8.37 64.54
CA ARG A 2 -33.69 8.95 63.17
C ARG A 2 -32.66 8.15 62.41
N ALA A 3 -33.10 7.42 61.37
CA ALA A 3 -32.22 6.69 60.44
C ALA A 3 -31.69 7.69 59.38
N GLY A 4 -30.38 7.92 59.39
CA GLY A 4 -29.71 8.72 58.35
C GLY A 4 -29.35 7.85 57.17
N THR A 5 -29.88 8.18 55.99
CA THR A 5 -29.58 7.54 54.74
C THR A 5 -28.31 8.15 54.17
N ILE A 6 -27.19 7.40 54.10
CA ILE A 6 -25.93 7.79 53.46
C ILE A 6 -26.06 7.48 51.99
N ALA A 7 -26.16 8.53 51.15
CA ALA A 7 -26.09 8.42 49.71
C ALA A 7 -24.63 8.37 49.28
N VAL A 8 -24.15 7.21 48.78
CA VAL A 8 -22.82 7.07 48.19
C VAL A 8 -22.91 7.50 46.73
N LEU A 9 -22.32 8.67 46.43
CA LEU A 9 -22.15 9.14 45.03
C LEU A 9 -21.00 8.38 44.40
N LEU A 10 -21.32 7.46 43.50
CA LEU A 10 -20.31 6.77 42.67
C LEU A 10 -19.94 7.68 41.48
N ALA A 11 -18.84 8.40 41.55
CA ALA A 11 -18.30 9.18 40.45
C ALA A 11 -17.63 8.25 39.45
N VAL A 12 -18.34 7.91 38.37
CA VAL A 12 -17.75 7.19 37.23
C VAL A 12 -16.86 8.16 36.45
N LEU A 13 -15.54 8.03 36.62
CA LEU A 13 -14.57 8.70 35.76
C LEU A 13 -14.62 8.03 34.36
N LEU A 14 -15.39 8.62 33.46
CA LEU A 14 -15.30 8.31 32.02
C LEU A 14 -13.96 8.88 31.51
N CYS A 15 -12.93 8.04 31.51
CA CYS A 15 -11.67 8.33 30.82
C CYS A 15 -11.98 8.32 29.32
N ALA A 16 -12.34 9.48 28.75
CA ALA A 16 -12.53 9.65 27.32
C ALA A 16 -11.16 9.53 26.65
N CYS A 17 -10.79 8.33 26.21
CA CYS A 17 -9.69 8.15 25.27
C CYS A 17 -10.04 8.92 24.00
N ARG A 18 -9.57 10.16 23.89
CA ARG A 18 -9.57 10.86 22.61
C ARG A 18 -8.58 10.13 21.70
N PRO A 19 -9.01 9.67 20.51
CA PRO A 19 -8.07 9.09 19.56
C PRO A 19 -6.99 10.16 19.26
N GLU A 20 -5.74 9.82 19.49
CA GLU A 20 -4.62 10.68 19.17
C GLU A 20 -4.64 10.97 17.67
N LYS A 21 -4.72 12.25 17.30
CA LYS A 21 -4.71 12.63 15.89
C LYS A 21 -3.36 12.29 15.30
N ILE A 22 -3.33 11.29 14.42
CA ILE A 22 -2.12 10.88 13.73
C ILE A 22 -1.70 12.03 12.82
N VAL A 23 -0.53 12.59 13.08
CA VAL A 23 0.08 13.60 12.21
C VAL A 23 1.00 12.86 11.24
N VAL A 24 0.67 12.92 9.94
CA VAL A 24 1.54 12.37 8.90
C VAL A 24 2.67 13.36 8.62
N PRO A 25 3.95 12.95 8.69
CA PRO A 25 5.08 13.83 8.37
C PRO A 25 5.02 14.29 6.90
N GLU A 26 5.56 15.48 6.62
CA GLU A 26 5.64 15.99 5.24
C GLU A 26 6.53 15.11 4.34
N VAL A 27 7.61 14.57 4.93
CA VAL A 27 8.47 13.57 4.28
C VAL A 27 8.78 12.49 5.30
N PHE A 28 8.64 11.22 4.90
CA PHE A 28 9.06 10.08 5.72
C PHE A 28 9.57 8.95 4.85
N ARG A 29 10.32 8.05 5.48
CA ARG A 29 10.89 6.88 4.81
C ARG A 29 10.25 5.61 5.31
N VAL A 30 10.10 4.67 4.40
CA VAL A 30 9.58 3.33 4.66
C VAL A 30 10.59 2.31 4.18
N GLN A 31 11.00 1.41 5.07
CA GLN A 31 11.73 0.22 4.68
C GLN A 31 10.75 -0.89 4.34
N LEU A 32 10.84 -1.41 3.12
CA LEU A 32 10.19 -2.64 2.68
C LEU A 32 11.23 -3.77 2.78
N GLU A 33 11.07 -4.63 3.78
CA GLU A 33 11.86 -5.87 3.89
C GLU A 33 11.27 -6.88 2.92
N THR A 34 11.93 -7.16 1.81
CA THR A 34 11.41 -8.07 0.78
C THR A 34 12.07 -9.44 0.82
N SER A 35 11.56 -10.37 0.02
CA SER A 35 12.16 -11.71 -0.19
C SER A 35 13.57 -11.65 -0.80
N LYS A 36 13.93 -10.56 -1.50
CA LYS A 36 15.23 -10.37 -2.17
C LYS A 36 16.19 -9.42 -1.43
N GLY A 37 15.70 -8.65 -0.47
CA GLY A 37 16.48 -7.65 0.24
C GLY A 37 15.64 -6.46 0.66
N ASN A 38 16.29 -5.42 1.18
CA ASN A 38 15.62 -4.22 1.64
C ASN A 38 15.51 -3.19 0.53
N VAL A 39 14.34 -2.55 0.46
CA VAL A 39 14.07 -1.40 -0.41
C VAL A 39 13.64 -0.25 0.48
N VAL A 40 14.24 0.93 0.33
CA VAL A 40 13.84 2.12 1.08
C VAL A 40 13.12 3.09 0.15
N VAL A 41 11.91 3.45 0.55
CA VAL A 41 11.02 4.37 -0.16
C VAL A 41 10.93 5.66 0.63
N GLU A 42 11.04 6.81 -0.02
CA GLU A 42 10.79 8.12 0.55
C GLU A 42 9.46 8.69 0.00
N ALA A 43 8.49 8.92 0.88
CA ALA A 43 7.20 9.50 0.56
C ALA A 43 7.22 11.00 0.85
N ASN A 44 6.61 11.81 -0.05
CA ASN A 44 6.61 13.27 0.04
C ASN A 44 5.18 13.82 -0.15
N ARG A 45 4.60 14.39 0.91
CA ARG A 45 3.23 14.94 0.88
C ARG A 45 3.08 16.11 -0.10
N ALA A 46 4.16 16.84 -0.39
CA ALA A 46 4.10 17.90 -1.39
C ALA A 46 3.78 17.37 -2.80
N TRP A 47 4.07 16.10 -3.10
CA TRP A 47 3.77 15.47 -4.39
C TRP A 47 2.30 15.07 -4.52
N ALA A 48 1.79 14.34 -3.50
CA ALA A 48 0.43 13.79 -3.50
C ALA A 48 -0.06 13.58 -2.06
N PRO A 49 -0.57 14.61 -1.37
CA PRO A 49 -0.89 14.53 0.06
C PRO A 49 -1.86 13.41 0.42
N ARG A 50 -2.90 13.17 -0.37
CA ARG A 50 -3.88 12.10 -0.10
C ARG A 50 -3.29 10.71 -0.29
N GLY A 51 -2.49 10.53 -1.34
CA GLY A 51 -1.76 9.29 -1.60
C GLY A 51 -0.77 8.99 -0.48
N VAL A 52 0.00 9.99 -0.03
CA VAL A 52 0.96 9.84 1.06
C VAL A 52 0.28 9.53 2.40
N ASP A 53 -0.83 10.19 2.72
CA ASP A 53 -1.60 9.92 3.93
C ASP A 53 -2.14 8.47 3.93
N ARG A 54 -2.68 7.99 2.80
CA ARG A 54 -3.12 6.60 2.63
C ARG A 54 -1.95 5.62 2.75
N PHE A 55 -0.81 5.88 2.12
CA PHE A 55 0.37 5.03 2.23
C PHE A 55 0.87 4.91 3.67
N HIS A 56 0.95 6.05 4.38
CA HIS A 56 1.33 6.08 5.79
C HIS A 56 0.39 5.23 6.65
N GLU A 57 -0.92 5.37 6.46
CA GLU A 57 -1.94 4.58 7.16
C GLU A 57 -1.75 3.08 6.93
N LEU A 58 -1.65 2.65 5.66
CA LEU A 58 -1.45 1.25 5.30
C LEU A 58 -0.17 0.65 5.89
N VAL A 59 0.95 1.42 5.87
CA VAL A 59 2.21 0.96 6.47
C VAL A 59 2.07 0.82 7.99
N ARG A 60 1.47 1.79 8.67
CA ARG A 60 1.27 1.72 10.13
C ARG A 60 0.40 0.55 10.58
N MET A 61 -0.57 0.17 9.77
CA MET A 61 -1.44 -0.99 10.04
C MET A 61 -0.78 -2.34 9.68
N GLY A 62 0.42 -2.32 9.09
CA GLY A 62 1.08 -3.53 8.61
C GLY A 62 0.39 -4.17 7.40
N TYR A 63 -0.40 -3.39 6.65
CA TYR A 63 -1.21 -3.85 5.52
C TYR A 63 -0.41 -4.62 4.48
N PHE A 64 0.81 -4.18 4.17
CA PHE A 64 1.65 -4.80 3.15
C PHE A 64 2.40 -6.06 3.61
N THR A 65 2.24 -6.48 4.86
CA THR A 65 2.91 -7.68 5.39
C THR A 65 2.47 -8.93 4.64
N GLN A 66 3.44 -9.68 4.09
CA GLN A 66 3.23 -10.84 3.20
C GLN A 66 2.55 -10.51 1.86
N GLY A 67 2.38 -9.22 1.53
CA GLY A 67 1.86 -8.78 0.23
C GLY A 67 2.79 -9.18 -0.93
N ARG A 68 2.23 -9.74 -1.99
CA ARG A 68 2.96 -10.21 -3.18
C ARG A 68 3.13 -9.11 -4.21
N PHE A 69 4.27 -9.12 -4.91
CA PHE A 69 4.42 -8.39 -6.17
C PHE A 69 3.78 -9.23 -7.26
N PHE A 70 2.46 -9.10 -7.39
CA PHE A 70 1.66 -9.98 -8.24
C PHE A 70 1.68 -9.63 -9.72
N ARG A 71 2.18 -8.47 -10.08
CA ARG A 71 2.43 -8.05 -11.47
C ARG A 71 3.84 -7.49 -11.57
N MET A 72 4.68 -8.13 -12.35
CA MET A 72 6.08 -7.74 -12.57
C MET A 72 6.35 -7.72 -14.07
N VAL A 73 6.36 -6.52 -14.66
CA VAL A 73 6.57 -6.31 -16.10
C VAL A 73 7.91 -5.57 -16.28
N PRO A 74 8.97 -6.26 -16.70
CA PRO A 74 10.29 -5.65 -16.92
C PRO A 74 10.22 -4.44 -17.85
N GLY A 75 10.89 -3.35 -17.46
CA GLY A 75 10.85 -2.10 -18.22
C GLY A 75 9.55 -1.32 -18.11
N PHE A 76 8.63 -1.75 -17.23
CA PHE A 76 7.36 -1.07 -16.98
C PHE A 76 7.11 -0.89 -15.50
N VAL A 77 6.48 -1.85 -14.80
CA VAL A 77 6.11 -1.69 -13.39
C VAL A 77 6.26 -2.97 -12.58
N ALA A 78 6.44 -2.81 -11.25
CA ALA A 78 6.28 -3.85 -10.23
C ALA A 78 5.12 -3.46 -9.31
N GLN A 79 4.00 -4.19 -9.33
CA GLN A 79 2.75 -3.86 -8.63
C GLN A 79 2.49 -4.80 -7.46
N PHE A 80 2.03 -4.21 -6.35
CA PHE A 80 1.66 -4.87 -5.10
C PHE A 80 0.50 -4.11 -4.44
N GLY A 81 0.03 -4.57 -3.28
CA GLY A 81 -0.97 -3.82 -2.50
C GLY A 81 -2.30 -4.53 -2.32
N VAL A 82 -2.40 -5.81 -2.74
CA VAL A 82 -3.45 -6.71 -2.31
C VAL A 82 -3.06 -7.29 -0.95
N HIS A 83 -3.96 -7.21 0.03
CA HIS A 83 -3.71 -7.74 1.36
C HIS A 83 -3.66 -9.27 1.35
N ARG A 84 -2.84 -9.87 2.21
CA ARG A 84 -2.72 -11.33 2.33
C ARG A 84 -4.02 -12.03 2.71
N ASP A 85 -4.85 -11.35 3.48
CA ASP A 85 -6.14 -11.80 3.99
C ASP A 85 -7.25 -11.14 3.14
N TYR A 86 -8.12 -11.97 2.58
CA TYR A 86 -9.19 -11.54 1.70
C TYR A 86 -10.21 -10.63 2.40
N ASP A 87 -10.60 -10.95 3.64
CA ASP A 87 -11.61 -10.17 4.35
C ASP A 87 -11.12 -8.74 4.61
N VAL A 88 -9.83 -8.58 4.97
CA VAL A 88 -9.21 -7.27 5.10
C VAL A 88 -9.13 -6.56 3.74
N HIS A 89 -8.71 -7.27 2.69
CA HIS A 89 -8.62 -6.71 1.35
C HIS A 89 -9.97 -6.19 0.85
N THR A 90 -11.03 -6.97 1.02
CA THR A 90 -12.39 -6.63 0.56
C THR A 90 -12.89 -5.31 1.15
N VAL A 91 -12.56 -5.01 2.40
CA VAL A 91 -12.89 -3.72 3.01
C VAL A 91 -12.05 -2.59 2.39
N TRP A 92 -10.74 -2.76 2.38
CA TRP A 92 -9.82 -1.68 2.00
C TRP A 92 -9.84 -1.33 0.52
N ARG A 93 -10.08 -2.30 -0.38
CA ARG A 93 -10.15 -2.07 -1.83
C ARG A 93 -11.28 -1.15 -2.27
N THR A 94 -12.29 -0.94 -1.41
CA THR A 94 -13.43 -0.06 -1.67
C THR A 94 -13.29 1.32 -1.01
N LEU A 95 -12.32 1.51 -0.14
CA LEU A 95 -12.05 2.77 0.54
C LEU A 95 -11.22 3.70 -0.37
N PHE A 96 -11.87 4.18 -1.42
CA PHE A 96 -11.22 5.04 -2.41
C PHE A 96 -10.78 6.39 -1.84
N ILE A 97 -9.69 6.92 -2.38
CA ILE A 97 -9.23 8.28 -2.11
C ILE A 97 -9.38 9.14 -3.36
N VAL A 98 -9.74 10.40 -3.14
CA VAL A 98 -9.83 11.41 -4.21
C VAL A 98 -8.46 11.65 -4.81
N ASP A 99 -8.41 11.89 -6.12
CA ASP A 99 -7.14 12.09 -6.81
C ASP A 99 -6.41 13.35 -6.35
N ASP A 100 -5.10 13.22 -6.25
CA ASP A 100 -4.19 14.35 -6.09
C ASP A 100 -3.90 14.97 -7.46
N PRO A 101 -3.66 16.29 -7.53
CA PRO A 101 -3.17 16.89 -8.76
C PRO A 101 -1.75 16.37 -9.08
N PRO A 102 -1.44 16.02 -10.35
CA PRO A 102 -0.12 15.56 -10.73
C PRO A 102 0.92 16.68 -10.58
N LYS A 103 1.99 16.39 -9.85
CA LYS A 103 3.12 17.30 -9.63
C LYS A 103 4.45 16.70 -10.07
N GLU A 104 4.53 15.37 -10.07
CA GLU A 104 5.73 14.63 -10.43
C GLU A 104 5.45 13.72 -11.62
N LYS A 105 6.52 13.22 -12.26
CA LYS A 105 6.49 12.33 -13.41
C LYS A 105 6.68 10.88 -12.98
N ASN A 106 6.12 9.95 -13.76
CA ASN A 106 6.34 8.52 -13.58
C ASN A 106 7.73 8.09 -14.07
N LEU A 107 8.77 8.62 -13.45
CA LEU A 107 10.16 8.25 -13.72
C LEU A 107 10.51 6.94 -13.02
N ARG A 108 11.56 6.26 -13.51
CA ARG A 108 12.08 5.06 -12.86
C ARG A 108 12.30 5.27 -11.35
N GLY A 109 11.80 4.33 -10.56
CA GLY A 109 11.87 4.34 -9.10
C GLY A 109 10.75 5.10 -8.41
N THR A 110 9.91 5.87 -9.09
CA THR A 110 8.75 6.50 -8.45
C THR A 110 7.64 5.48 -8.18
N LEU A 111 6.82 5.78 -7.16
CA LEU A 111 5.65 4.97 -6.77
C LEU A 111 4.38 5.76 -7.00
N ALA A 112 3.38 5.12 -7.59
CA ALA A 112 2.03 5.66 -7.71
C ALA A 112 0.99 4.59 -7.34
N PHE A 113 -0.22 5.05 -6.97
CA PHE A 113 -1.36 4.13 -6.78
C PHE A 113 -1.91 3.68 -8.13
N ALA A 114 -2.24 2.40 -8.24
CA ALA A 114 -3.07 1.89 -9.33
C ALA A 114 -4.50 2.43 -9.22
N GLN A 115 -5.17 2.58 -10.35
CA GLN A 115 -6.53 3.08 -10.46
C GLN A 115 -7.23 2.50 -11.68
N SER A 116 -8.54 2.33 -11.60
CA SER A 116 -9.40 1.91 -12.73
C SER A 116 -10.10 3.09 -13.40
N GLY A 117 -9.92 4.29 -12.90
CA GLY A 117 -10.50 5.55 -13.35
C GLY A 117 -10.33 6.65 -12.31
N PRO A 118 -10.87 7.84 -12.52
CA PRO A 118 -10.77 8.94 -11.58
C PRO A 118 -11.32 8.60 -10.19
N ASN A 119 -10.57 8.95 -9.14
CA ASN A 119 -10.95 8.76 -7.72
C ASN A 119 -11.20 7.30 -7.33
N THR A 120 -10.49 6.35 -7.95
CA THR A 120 -10.60 4.91 -7.63
C THR A 120 -9.33 4.32 -7.01
N ARG A 121 -8.36 5.16 -6.62
CA ARG A 121 -7.16 4.75 -5.90
C ARG A 121 -7.55 4.21 -4.52
N ALA A 122 -7.03 3.04 -4.12
CA ALA A 122 -7.32 2.44 -2.81
C ALA A 122 -6.06 1.96 -2.09
N THR A 123 -5.53 0.77 -2.45
CA THR A 123 -4.42 0.13 -1.76
C THR A 123 -3.31 -0.36 -2.67
N GLU A 124 -3.61 -0.60 -3.95
CA GLU A 124 -2.62 -1.09 -4.89
C GLU A 124 -1.66 0.00 -5.33
N ILE A 125 -0.38 -0.36 -5.35
CA ILE A 125 0.73 0.54 -5.61
C ILE A 125 1.66 -0.15 -6.60
N PHE A 126 2.24 0.61 -7.51
CA PHE A 126 3.31 0.13 -8.37
C PHE A 126 4.58 0.98 -8.23
N ILE A 127 5.71 0.33 -8.46
CA ILE A 127 7.03 0.96 -8.60
C ILE A 127 7.32 1.03 -10.10
N ASN A 128 7.68 2.20 -10.62
CA ASN A 128 8.09 2.36 -12.00
C ASN A 128 9.48 1.75 -12.23
N LEU A 129 9.61 0.82 -13.17
CA LEU A 129 10.88 0.16 -13.52
C LEU A 129 11.60 0.86 -14.67
N ALA A 130 10.93 1.80 -15.33
CA ALA A 130 11.46 2.69 -16.36
C ALA A 130 10.77 4.06 -16.26
N ASP A 131 11.15 4.99 -17.13
CA ASP A 131 10.45 6.26 -17.31
C ASP A 131 9.19 6.00 -18.14
N ASN A 132 8.04 6.08 -17.49
CA ASN A 132 6.74 5.68 -18.06
C ASN A 132 5.86 6.91 -18.36
N ALA A 133 6.23 7.73 -19.34
CA ALA A 133 5.49 8.95 -19.71
C ALA A 133 4.01 8.71 -20.02
N ILE A 134 3.65 7.54 -20.55
CA ILE A 134 2.25 7.17 -20.81
C ILE A 134 1.40 7.15 -19.53
N LEU A 135 1.98 6.88 -18.37
CA LEU A 135 1.28 6.89 -17.09
C LEU A 135 0.97 8.31 -16.61
N ASP A 136 1.77 9.31 -17.03
CA ASP A 136 1.49 10.72 -16.78
C ASP A 136 0.22 11.16 -17.51
N ASP A 137 0.08 10.76 -18.79
CA ASP A 137 -1.09 11.05 -19.61
C ASP A 137 -2.37 10.40 -19.04
N GLN A 138 -2.22 9.24 -18.43
CA GLN A 138 -3.28 8.51 -17.74
C GLN A 138 -3.52 8.98 -16.30
N ARG A 139 -2.80 10.03 -15.86
CA ARG A 139 -2.93 10.67 -14.55
C ARG A 139 -2.63 9.75 -13.35
N PHE A 140 -1.72 8.80 -13.49
CA PHE A 140 -1.14 8.13 -12.34
C PHE A 140 -0.19 9.09 -11.64
N VAL A 141 -0.48 9.41 -10.38
CA VAL A 141 0.22 10.48 -9.64
C VAL A 141 1.26 9.88 -8.70
N PRO A 142 2.56 10.11 -8.94
CA PRO A 142 3.61 9.70 -8.02
C PRO A 142 3.48 10.39 -6.66
N PHE A 143 3.66 9.61 -5.60
CA PHE A 143 3.63 10.09 -4.22
C PHE A 143 4.92 9.83 -3.45
N ALA A 144 5.78 8.94 -3.98
CA ALA A 144 7.00 8.49 -3.35
C ALA A 144 8.03 8.05 -4.39
N LYS A 145 9.26 7.80 -3.93
CA LYS A 145 10.33 7.20 -4.75
C LYS A 145 11.17 6.22 -3.96
N VAL A 146 11.71 5.21 -4.63
CA VAL A 146 12.77 4.36 -4.10
C VAL A 146 14.06 5.18 -4.04
N ILE A 147 14.64 5.30 -2.84
CA ILE A 147 15.91 5.99 -2.60
C ILE A 147 17.06 5.01 -2.36
N GLN A 148 16.76 3.73 -2.08
CA GLN A 148 17.72 2.65 -1.94
C GLN A 148 17.10 1.31 -2.32
N GLY A 149 17.82 0.44 -3.01
CA GLY A 149 17.40 -0.92 -3.34
C GLY A 149 16.63 -1.07 -4.66
N MET A 150 16.80 -0.17 -5.64
CA MET A 150 16.25 -0.40 -6.99
C MET A 150 16.86 -1.63 -7.67
N ASP A 151 18.11 -1.95 -7.39
CA ASP A 151 18.78 -3.17 -7.81
C ASP A 151 18.14 -4.44 -7.20
N VAL A 152 17.57 -4.34 -6.00
CA VAL A 152 16.77 -5.41 -5.38
C VAL A 152 15.43 -5.57 -6.10
N VAL A 153 14.75 -4.45 -6.44
CA VAL A 153 13.48 -4.47 -7.18
C VAL A 153 13.66 -5.10 -8.57
N ASP A 154 14.78 -4.82 -9.25
CA ASP A 154 15.11 -5.39 -10.55
C ASP A 154 15.28 -6.92 -10.52
N GLN A 155 15.55 -7.51 -9.35
CA GLN A 155 15.71 -8.97 -9.18
C GLN A 155 14.39 -9.69 -8.88
N PHE A 156 13.28 -8.99 -8.74
CA PHE A 156 11.99 -9.64 -8.51
C PHE A 156 11.60 -10.54 -9.68
N TYR A 157 11.00 -11.68 -9.35
CA TYR A 157 10.64 -12.67 -10.34
C TYR A 157 9.58 -12.15 -11.31
N SER A 158 9.91 -12.07 -12.58
CA SER A 158 9.06 -11.54 -13.65
C SER A 158 8.46 -12.61 -14.57
N GLY A 159 8.71 -13.89 -14.31
CA GLY A 159 8.31 -14.97 -15.21
C GLY A 159 6.80 -15.20 -15.31
N TYR A 160 6.00 -14.58 -14.46
CA TYR A 160 4.54 -14.58 -14.59
C TYR A 160 4.01 -13.38 -15.39
N GLY A 161 4.81 -12.31 -15.52
CA GLY A 161 4.60 -11.20 -16.44
C GLY A 161 3.38 -10.33 -16.14
N GLU A 162 2.63 -10.04 -17.21
CA GLU A 162 1.44 -9.19 -17.18
C GLU A 162 0.22 -9.96 -16.65
N LEU A 163 -0.74 -9.24 -16.04
CA LEU A 163 -2.02 -9.81 -15.64
C LEU A 163 -2.87 -10.15 -16.87
N ARG A 164 -3.42 -11.36 -16.90
CA ARG A 164 -4.32 -11.80 -17.96
C ARG A 164 -5.39 -12.73 -17.39
N PRO A 165 -6.65 -12.67 -17.85
CA PRO A 165 -7.75 -13.47 -17.32
C PRO A 165 -7.67 -14.96 -17.68
N GLU A 166 -6.75 -15.39 -18.56
CA GLU A 166 -6.69 -16.75 -19.06
C GLU A 166 -5.29 -17.36 -19.03
N GLY A 167 -5.22 -18.68 -18.85
CA GLY A 167 -4.01 -19.47 -19.00
C GLY A 167 -3.15 -19.58 -17.74
N THR A 168 -1.83 -19.56 -17.92
CA THR A 168 -0.84 -19.68 -16.84
C THR A 168 -0.48 -18.33 -16.19
N PHE A 169 -1.14 -17.27 -16.61
CA PHE A 169 -0.94 -15.91 -16.12
C PHE A 169 -1.73 -15.67 -14.84
N ILE A 170 -1.37 -14.63 -14.13
CA ILE A 170 -2.10 -14.20 -12.94
C ILE A 170 -3.38 -13.48 -13.37
N ASP A 171 -4.52 -14.03 -13.01
CA ASP A 171 -5.83 -13.43 -13.26
C ASP A 171 -6.10 -12.29 -12.28
N PRO A 172 -6.35 -11.05 -12.75
CA PRO A 172 -6.57 -9.91 -11.87
C PRO A 172 -7.82 -10.05 -11.00
N GLY A 173 -8.91 -10.63 -11.51
CA GLY A 173 -10.13 -10.87 -10.74
C GLY A 173 -9.90 -11.88 -9.63
N ALA A 174 -9.17 -12.96 -9.92
CA ALA A 174 -8.83 -13.96 -8.92
C ALA A 174 -7.83 -13.44 -7.86
N VAL A 175 -6.98 -12.47 -8.19
CA VAL A 175 -6.14 -11.78 -7.21
C VAL A 175 -7.01 -10.98 -6.24
N GLU A 176 -7.97 -10.22 -6.78
CA GLU A 176 -8.89 -9.41 -6.02
C GLU A 176 -9.80 -10.24 -5.09
N GLU A 177 -10.16 -11.44 -5.51
CA GLU A 177 -11.08 -12.32 -4.79
C GLU A 177 -10.37 -13.33 -3.86
N GLY A 178 -9.12 -13.62 -4.09
CA GLY A 178 -8.41 -14.70 -3.40
C GLY A 178 -7.15 -14.26 -2.64
N GLY A 179 -6.58 -13.10 -2.95
CA GLY A 179 -5.35 -12.63 -2.32
C GLY A 179 -4.26 -13.71 -2.28
N ASN A 180 -3.63 -13.89 -1.14
CA ASN A 180 -2.59 -14.91 -0.97
C ASN A 180 -3.10 -16.36 -1.03
N ALA A 181 -4.37 -16.62 -0.76
CA ALA A 181 -4.93 -17.96 -0.92
C ALA A 181 -4.96 -18.41 -2.40
N TYR A 182 -5.11 -17.45 -3.31
CA TYR A 182 -4.95 -17.66 -4.75
C TYR A 182 -3.48 -17.65 -5.19
N LEU A 183 -2.71 -16.62 -4.77
CA LEU A 183 -1.37 -16.35 -5.30
C LEU A 183 -0.32 -17.37 -4.83
N VAL A 184 -0.29 -17.72 -3.55
CA VAL A 184 0.79 -18.52 -2.98
C VAL A 184 0.87 -19.93 -3.55
N PRO A 185 -0.22 -20.72 -3.63
CA PRO A 185 -0.14 -22.08 -4.15
C PRO A 185 0.08 -22.15 -5.67
N ARG A 186 -0.38 -21.15 -6.42
CA ARG A 186 -0.30 -21.14 -7.90
C ARG A 186 0.94 -20.46 -8.45
N PHE A 187 1.44 -19.45 -7.72
CA PHE A 187 2.54 -18.59 -8.16
C PHE A 187 3.65 -18.50 -7.10
N PRO A 188 4.26 -19.63 -6.70
CA PRO A 188 5.17 -19.72 -5.55
C PRO A 188 6.47 -18.91 -5.72
N LYS A 189 6.82 -18.51 -6.95
CA LYS A 189 8.02 -17.70 -7.21
C LYS A 189 7.81 -16.20 -7.04
N LEU A 190 6.57 -15.74 -6.77
CA LEU A 190 6.33 -14.32 -6.53
C LEU A 190 7.13 -13.82 -5.33
N ASP A 191 7.87 -12.76 -5.56
CA ASP A 191 8.50 -12.02 -4.47
C ASP A 191 7.47 -11.29 -3.63
N TYR A 192 7.82 -10.99 -2.37
CA TYR A 192 6.87 -10.44 -1.41
C TYR A 192 7.52 -9.52 -0.39
N ILE A 193 6.71 -8.69 0.24
CA ILE A 193 7.11 -7.84 1.35
C ILE A 193 6.93 -8.64 2.64
N LYS A 194 8.03 -8.92 3.35
CA LYS A 194 8.00 -9.54 4.68
C LYS A 194 7.39 -8.59 5.69
N ARG A 195 7.80 -7.33 5.65
CA ARG A 195 7.33 -6.24 6.51
C ARG A 195 7.60 -4.88 5.87
N ALA A 196 6.72 -3.91 6.11
CA ALA A 196 6.92 -2.51 5.81
C ALA A 196 6.98 -1.72 7.13
N THR A 197 8.01 -0.87 7.31
CA THR A 197 8.25 -0.14 8.56
C THR A 197 8.62 1.31 8.27
N ILE A 198 7.96 2.26 8.93
CA ILE A 198 8.36 3.68 8.89
C ILE A 198 9.67 3.82 9.65
N LEU A 199 10.69 4.37 8.99
CA LEU A 199 11.99 4.66 9.61
C LEU A 199 11.90 5.96 10.43
N LYS A 200 12.62 5.95 11.55
CA LYS A 200 12.73 7.13 12.45
C LYS A 200 13.75 8.12 11.90
#